data_5d70c46cb7e05ab1756c9743b245d6ce
#
_entry.id   5d70c46cb7e05ab1756c9743b245d6ce
#
_cell.length_a   1.000
_cell.length_b   1.000
_cell.length_c   1.000
_cell.angle_alpha   90.00
_cell.angle_beta   90.00
_cell.angle_gamma   90.00
#
_symmetry.space_group_name_H-M   'P 1'
#
loop_
_entity.id
_entity.type
_entity.pdbx_description
1 polymer ?
#
loop_
_entity_poly.entity_id
_entity_poly.type
_entity_poly.pdbx_seq_one_letter_code
_entity_poly.pdbx_strand_id
1 'polypeptide(L)'
;MTPRNDEPSRPFASADALDAWLAAHPAPHPGLWVRVAKKGSGIVSVNWAEVNDVALCHGWITGQRKALDASYFLQKITPRRPGSLWSMVNVRRVAELTETGRMRPAGLAEVAAARADGRWAAAYASQREAEVPADLEAALAGDSRARAAFEGLGRTDRYQVIFALLTARTPKGRAARLAAAVARLGREAPPVRT
;
A
#
# COMPACT_ATOMS: atom_id res chain seq x y z
N MET A 1 -16.01 25.00 2.38
CA MET A 1 -14.63 25.24 2.88
C MET A 1 -13.71 24.30 2.14
N THR A 2 -12.96 24.80 1.15
CA THR A 2 -12.02 24.03 0.33
C THR A 2 -10.83 23.67 1.22
N PRO A 3 -10.40 22.39 1.33
CA PRO A 3 -9.22 22.07 2.11
C PRO A 3 -8.01 22.75 1.45
N ARG A 4 -7.28 23.56 2.22
CA ARG A 4 -6.00 24.14 1.80
C ARG A 4 -5.02 23.01 1.53
N ASN A 5 -4.68 22.83 0.26
CA ASN A 5 -3.66 21.88 -0.19
C ASN A 5 -2.30 22.61 -0.23
N ASP A 6 -1.90 23.21 0.90
CA ASP A 6 -0.66 24.00 1.05
C ASP A 6 0.62 23.14 1.20
N GLU A 7 0.51 21.82 1.09
CA GLU A 7 1.72 20.99 1.06
C GLU A 7 2.43 21.18 -0.30
N PRO A 8 3.72 21.53 -0.30
CA PRO A 8 4.46 21.77 -1.52
C PRO A 8 4.46 20.53 -2.40
N SER A 9 3.88 20.64 -3.58
CA SER A 9 3.80 19.56 -4.56
C SER A 9 4.61 19.91 -5.80
N ARG A 10 5.25 18.90 -6.41
CA ARG A 10 6.16 19.09 -7.54
C ARG A 10 5.76 18.25 -8.74
N PRO A 11 5.68 18.84 -9.95
CA PRO A 11 5.59 18.11 -11.21
C PRO A 11 6.96 17.60 -11.64
N PHE A 12 6.98 16.49 -12.37
CA PHE A 12 8.15 15.96 -13.05
C PHE A 12 7.77 15.56 -14.48
N ALA A 13 8.55 15.97 -15.45
CA ALA A 13 8.30 15.69 -16.86
C ALA A 13 8.62 14.22 -17.22
N SER A 14 9.54 13.58 -16.48
CA SER A 14 9.99 12.21 -16.72
C SER A 14 10.40 11.49 -15.44
N ALA A 15 10.54 10.16 -15.53
CA ALA A 15 11.07 9.33 -14.46
C ALA A 15 12.51 9.74 -14.09
N ASP A 16 13.34 10.09 -15.07
CA ASP A 16 14.73 10.53 -14.85
C ASP A 16 14.80 11.83 -14.04
N ALA A 17 13.89 12.77 -14.29
CA ALA A 17 13.82 14.00 -13.52
C ALA A 17 13.43 13.75 -12.05
N LEU A 18 12.54 12.78 -11.79
CA LEU A 18 12.19 12.35 -10.45
C LEU A 18 13.33 11.57 -9.79
N ASP A 19 14.02 10.68 -10.52
CA ASP A 19 15.20 9.94 -10.05
C ASP A 19 16.32 10.89 -9.62
N ALA A 20 16.66 11.88 -10.45
CA ALA A 20 17.65 12.89 -10.13
C ALA A 20 17.27 13.72 -8.89
N TRP A 21 15.98 14.05 -8.72
CA TRP A 21 15.51 14.75 -7.54
C TRP A 21 15.66 13.88 -6.28
N LEU A 22 15.26 12.60 -6.32
CA LEU A 22 15.40 11.71 -5.17
C LEU A 22 16.87 11.45 -4.81
N ALA A 23 17.75 11.37 -5.80
CA ALA A 23 19.19 11.24 -5.56
C ALA A 23 19.77 12.45 -4.80
N ALA A 24 19.26 13.65 -5.08
CA ALA A 24 19.67 14.88 -4.40
C ALA A 24 19.01 15.12 -3.03
N HIS A 25 17.96 14.34 -2.69
CA HIS A 25 17.18 14.48 -1.46
C HIS A 25 17.04 13.15 -0.72
N PRO A 26 18.16 12.57 -0.22
CA PRO A 26 18.13 11.29 0.50
C PRO A 26 17.36 11.38 1.81
N ALA A 27 17.07 10.21 2.40
CA ALA A 27 16.54 10.14 3.76
C ALA A 27 17.56 10.68 4.80
N PRO A 28 17.11 11.31 5.92
CA PRO A 28 15.71 11.52 6.29
C PRO A 28 15.05 12.68 5.52
N HIS A 29 13.81 12.48 5.07
CA HIS A 29 13.01 13.47 4.36
C HIS A 29 11.52 13.33 4.72
N PRO A 30 10.76 14.44 4.86
CA PRO A 30 9.33 14.39 5.24
C PRO A 30 8.43 13.77 4.17
N GLY A 31 8.95 13.54 2.99
CA GLY A 31 8.23 13.05 1.82
C GLY A 31 7.91 14.16 0.83
N LEU A 32 7.39 13.75 -0.32
CA LEU A 32 7.06 14.64 -1.44
C LEU A 32 5.68 14.32 -1.98
N TRP A 33 4.90 15.34 -2.30
CA TRP A 33 3.74 15.22 -3.15
C TRP A 33 4.13 15.40 -4.62
N VAL A 34 4.05 14.33 -5.39
CA VAL A 34 4.30 14.35 -6.84
C VAL A 34 2.99 14.71 -7.54
N ARG A 35 3.01 15.73 -8.41
CA ARG A 35 1.91 16.01 -9.33
C ARG A 35 1.99 15.04 -10.50
N VAL A 36 0.96 14.25 -10.68
CA VAL A 36 0.87 13.28 -11.77
C VAL A 36 -0.28 13.69 -12.68
N ALA A 37 0.02 13.87 -13.96
CA ALA A 37 -0.99 14.23 -14.94
C ALA A 37 -1.99 13.09 -15.15
N LYS A 38 -3.27 13.44 -15.29
CA LYS A 38 -4.32 12.47 -15.60
C LYS A 38 -4.19 12.01 -17.05
N LYS A 39 -4.55 10.75 -17.30
CA LYS A 39 -4.59 10.21 -18.65
C LYS A 39 -5.50 11.06 -19.54
N GLY A 40 -5.03 11.43 -20.73
CA GLY A 40 -5.78 12.25 -21.67
C GLY A 40 -5.67 13.77 -21.46
N SER A 41 -4.91 14.23 -20.46
CA SER A 41 -4.70 15.69 -20.23
C SER A 41 -3.78 16.36 -21.26
N GLY A 42 -3.05 15.59 -22.08
CA GLY A 42 -2.04 16.13 -23.02
C GLY A 42 -0.76 16.66 -22.36
N ILE A 43 -0.65 16.55 -21.03
CA ILE A 43 0.49 17.11 -20.28
C ILE A 43 1.59 16.05 -20.16
N VAL A 44 2.83 16.46 -20.49
CA VAL A 44 4.02 15.62 -20.27
C VAL A 44 4.29 15.52 -18.77
N SER A 45 4.23 14.31 -18.24
CA SER A 45 4.39 14.05 -16.80
C SER A 45 4.74 12.59 -16.57
N VAL A 46 5.43 12.32 -15.45
CA VAL A 46 5.53 10.97 -14.92
C VAL A 46 4.13 10.39 -14.70
N ASN A 47 3.98 9.10 -14.97
CA ASN A 47 2.78 8.33 -14.60
C ASN A 47 2.96 7.66 -13.24
N TRP A 48 1.88 7.06 -12.71
CA TRP A 48 1.91 6.42 -11.39
C TRP A 48 2.91 5.27 -11.30
N ALA A 49 3.04 4.46 -12.36
CA ALA A 49 3.96 3.31 -12.35
C ALA A 49 5.41 3.78 -12.29
N GLU A 50 5.76 4.83 -13.06
CA GLU A 50 7.09 5.45 -13.01
C GLU A 50 7.39 6.04 -11.63
N VAL A 51 6.43 6.74 -11.02
CA VAL A 51 6.58 7.26 -9.65
C VAL A 51 6.85 6.14 -8.65
N ASN A 52 6.12 5.03 -8.74
CA ASN A 52 6.32 3.87 -7.87
C ASN A 52 7.68 3.22 -8.07
N ASP A 53 8.09 3.03 -9.31
CA ASP A 53 9.37 2.43 -9.65
C ASP A 53 10.54 3.24 -9.11
N VAL A 54 10.55 4.54 -9.41
CA VAL A 54 11.62 5.43 -8.95
C VAL A 54 11.64 5.51 -7.43
N ALA A 55 10.48 5.58 -6.77
CA ALA A 55 10.41 5.54 -5.31
C ALA A 55 11.03 4.25 -4.75
N LEU A 56 10.68 3.08 -5.30
CA LEU A 56 11.25 1.79 -4.89
C LEU A 56 12.76 1.74 -5.10
N CYS A 57 13.27 2.25 -6.23
CA CYS A 57 14.69 2.31 -6.51
C CYS A 57 15.48 3.07 -5.44
N HIS A 58 14.91 4.10 -4.84
CA HIS A 58 15.53 4.93 -3.79
C HIS A 58 15.16 4.51 -2.35
N GLY A 59 14.47 3.39 -2.14
CA GLY A 59 14.04 2.96 -0.81
C GLY A 59 12.87 3.77 -0.24
N TRP A 60 12.10 4.40 -1.13
CA TRP A 60 10.88 5.11 -0.77
C TRP A 60 9.65 4.24 -1.03
N ILE A 61 8.49 4.71 -0.61
CA ILE A 61 7.20 4.05 -0.81
C ILE A 61 6.14 5.05 -1.25
N THR A 62 5.28 4.65 -2.16
CA THR A 62 4.07 5.39 -2.51
C THR A 62 3.03 5.24 -1.39
N GLY A 63 2.41 6.36 -1.02
CA GLY A 63 1.40 6.44 0.02
C GLY A 63 0.06 6.97 -0.51
N GLN A 64 -0.45 8.00 0.15
CA GLN A 64 -1.75 8.59 -0.16
C GLN A 64 -1.81 9.17 -1.58
N ARG A 65 -3.01 9.09 -2.17
CA ARG A 65 -3.37 9.78 -3.40
C ARG A 65 -4.50 10.77 -3.09
N LYS A 66 -4.41 11.99 -3.66
CA LYS A 66 -5.44 13.02 -3.55
C LYS A 66 -5.75 13.58 -4.94
N ALA A 67 -6.99 13.93 -5.20
CA ALA A 67 -7.33 14.76 -6.36
C ALA A 67 -6.73 16.16 -6.16
N LEU A 68 -6.25 16.78 -7.25
CA LEU A 68 -5.77 18.15 -7.22
C LEU A 68 -6.73 19.06 -8.02
N ASP A 69 -6.84 18.85 -9.32
CA ASP A 69 -7.65 19.62 -10.24
C ASP A 69 -8.14 18.78 -11.43
N ALA A 70 -8.60 19.40 -12.50
CA ALA A 70 -9.07 18.70 -13.70
C ALA A 70 -7.95 17.89 -14.38
N SER A 71 -6.70 18.35 -14.32
CA SER A 71 -5.55 17.83 -15.08
C SER A 71 -4.65 16.92 -14.26
N TYR A 72 -4.59 17.09 -12.92
CA TYR A 72 -3.63 16.42 -12.04
C TYR A 72 -4.29 15.70 -10.87
N PHE A 73 -3.57 14.70 -10.37
CA PHE A 73 -3.73 14.19 -9.01
C PHE A 73 -2.38 14.25 -8.28
N LEU A 74 -2.42 14.17 -6.96
CA LEU A 74 -1.25 14.14 -6.10
C LEU A 74 -0.97 12.72 -5.64
N GLN A 75 0.28 12.28 -5.76
CA GLN A 75 0.77 11.04 -5.20
C GLN A 75 1.84 11.34 -4.14
N LYS A 76 1.58 10.95 -2.88
CA LYS A 76 2.59 11.05 -1.82
C LYS A 76 3.62 9.95 -1.98
N ILE A 77 4.90 10.33 -1.87
CA ILE A 77 6.01 9.38 -1.69
C ILE A 77 6.79 9.77 -0.44
N THR A 78 7.29 8.79 0.29
CA THR A 78 8.08 8.99 1.51
C THR A 78 9.20 7.96 1.60
N PRO A 79 10.34 8.28 2.24
CA PRO A 79 11.30 7.25 2.63
C PRO A 79 10.60 6.16 3.44
N ARG A 80 11.00 4.91 3.28
CA ARG A 80 10.51 3.82 4.11
C ARG A 80 10.94 4.05 5.55
N ARG A 81 10.01 3.83 6.48
CA ARG A 81 10.32 3.86 7.91
C ARG A 81 10.80 2.48 8.35
N PRO A 82 11.62 2.38 9.41
CA PRO A 82 11.93 1.10 10.03
C PRO A 82 10.63 0.32 10.31
N GLY A 83 10.61 -0.95 9.91
CA GLY A 83 9.43 -1.79 10.06
C GLY A 83 8.30 -1.55 9.04
N SER A 84 8.47 -0.73 8.00
CA SER A 84 7.50 -0.61 6.90
C SER A 84 7.25 -1.95 6.24
N LEU A 85 5.97 -2.33 6.10
CA LEU A 85 5.56 -3.57 5.47
C LEU A 85 5.83 -3.55 3.96
N TRP A 86 6.00 -4.74 3.39
CA TRP A 86 6.11 -4.94 1.95
C TRP A 86 4.84 -5.60 1.41
N SER A 87 4.42 -5.19 0.22
CA SER A 87 3.41 -5.91 -0.56
C SER A 87 4.09 -6.83 -1.55
N MET A 88 3.46 -7.96 -1.88
CA MET A 88 3.95 -8.88 -2.92
C MET A 88 4.12 -8.18 -4.28
N VAL A 89 3.27 -7.19 -4.59
CA VAL A 89 3.40 -6.37 -5.81
C VAL A 89 4.74 -5.63 -5.82
N ASN A 90 5.10 -4.97 -4.72
CA ASN A 90 6.36 -4.24 -4.64
C ASN A 90 7.57 -5.18 -4.58
N VAL A 91 7.44 -6.36 -3.94
CA VAL A 91 8.49 -7.40 -3.93
C VAL A 91 8.82 -7.85 -5.35
N ARG A 92 7.81 -8.20 -6.14
CA ARG A 92 7.99 -8.60 -7.55
C ARG A 92 8.57 -7.46 -8.39
N ARG A 93 8.06 -6.24 -8.20
CA ARG A 93 8.55 -5.09 -8.95
C ARG A 93 10.01 -4.77 -8.63
N VAL A 94 10.44 -4.89 -7.38
CA VAL A 94 11.85 -4.73 -7.00
C VAL A 94 12.74 -5.80 -7.63
N ALA A 95 12.26 -7.04 -7.78
CA ALA A 95 13.01 -8.08 -8.50
C ALA A 95 13.29 -7.65 -9.94
N GLU A 96 12.26 -7.21 -10.68
CA GLU A 96 12.40 -6.70 -12.05
C GLU A 96 13.34 -5.48 -12.15
N LEU A 97 13.21 -4.53 -11.19
CA LEU A 97 14.07 -3.35 -11.14
C LEU A 97 15.52 -3.69 -10.82
N THR A 98 15.76 -4.78 -10.06
CA THR A 98 17.10 -5.29 -9.76
C THR A 98 17.73 -5.95 -10.98
N GLU A 99 16.98 -6.80 -11.68
CA GLU A 99 17.41 -7.47 -12.90
C GLU A 99 17.78 -6.47 -14.01
N THR A 100 17.06 -5.35 -14.08
CA THR A 100 17.35 -4.28 -15.06
C THR A 100 18.39 -3.26 -14.57
N GLY A 101 19.02 -3.47 -13.41
CA GLY A 101 20.08 -2.61 -12.87
C GLY A 101 19.61 -1.22 -12.45
N ARG A 102 18.30 -1.01 -12.26
CA ARG A 102 17.70 0.30 -11.92
C ARG A 102 17.76 0.64 -10.42
N MET A 103 17.91 -0.38 -9.56
CA MET A 103 17.94 -0.17 -8.12
C MET A 103 19.15 0.68 -7.69
N ARG A 104 18.89 1.63 -6.82
CA ARG A 104 19.90 2.50 -6.21
C ARG A 104 20.40 1.89 -4.88
N PRO A 105 21.58 2.27 -4.38
CA PRO A 105 22.12 1.73 -3.12
C PRO A 105 21.14 1.84 -1.94
N ALA A 106 20.44 2.96 -1.79
CA ALA A 106 19.45 3.15 -0.74
C ALA A 106 18.28 2.17 -0.84
N GLY A 107 17.77 1.92 -2.05
CA GLY A 107 16.71 0.92 -2.28
C GLY A 107 17.18 -0.49 -1.95
N LEU A 108 18.39 -0.86 -2.38
CA LEU A 108 18.98 -2.17 -2.05
C LEU A 108 19.20 -2.35 -0.54
N ALA A 109 19.60 -1.30 0.18
CA ALA A 109 19.72 -1.31 1.63
C ALA A 109 18.40 -1.60 2.34
N GLU A 110 17.28 -0.98 1.88
CA GLU A 110 15.94 -1.25 2.42
C GLU A 110 15.47 -2.68 2.14
N VAL A 111 15.81 -3.24 0.97
CA VAL A 111 15.54 -4.65 0.63
C VAL A 111 16.34 -5.58 1.55
N ALA A 112 17.62 -5.31 1.74
CA ALA A 112 18.49 -6.10 2.62
C ALA A 112 17.97 -6.09 4.07
N ALA A 113 17.61 -4.92 4.60
CA ALA A 113 17.02 -4.79 5.93
C ALA A 113 15.70 -5.57 6.05
N ALA A 114 14.84 -5.51 5.04
CA ALA A 114 13.57 -6.24 5.05
C ALA A 114 13.74 -7.76 4.96
N ARG A 115 14.78 -8.23 4.28
CA ARG A 115 15.14 -9.66 4.23
C ARG A 115 15.71 -10.12 5.58
N ALA A 116 16.56 -9.33 6.19
CA ALA A 116 17.18 -9.65 7.48
C ALA A 116 16.17 -9.78 8.63
N ASP A 117 15.13 -8.92 8.65
CA ASP A 117 14.12 -8.92 9.71
C ASP A 117 12.81 -9.68 9.34
N GLY A 118 12.79 -10.39 8.22
CA GLY A 118 11.67 -11.23 7.78
C GLY A 118 10.50 -10.51 7.11
N ARG A 119 10.47 -9.18 7.07
CA ARG A 119 9.39 -8.40 6.42
C ARG A 119 9.24 -8.70 4.93
N TRP A 120 10.33 -9.06 4.28
CA TRP A 120 10.32 -9.43 2.87
C TRP A 120 9.55 -10.73 2.63
N ALA A 121 9.81 -11.76 3.42
CA ALA A 121 9.12 -13.05 3.33
C ALA A 121 7.65 -12.95 3.78
N ALA A 122 7.36 -12.03 4.71
CA ALA A 122 6.01 -11.74 5.21
C ALA A 122 5.24 -10.70 4.36
N ALA A 123 5.66 -10.48 3.10
CA ALA A 123 4.99 -9.51 2.23
C ALA A 123 3.52 -9.91 1.99
N TYR A 124 2.62 -8.95 2.20
CA TYR A 124 1.18 -9.19 2.08
C TYR A 124 0.70 -9.21 0.61
N ALA A 125 -0.30 -10.07 0.36
CA ALA A 125 -0.94 -10.17 -0.95
C ALA A 125 -1.79 -8.93 -1.27
N SER A 126 -1.88 -8.59 -2.56
CA SER A 126 -2.77 -7.51 -3.02
C SER A 126 -4.23 -7.90 -2.90
N GLN A 127 -5.14 -6.93 -2.94
CA GLN A 127 -6.60 -7.17 -2.95
C GLN A 127 -7.05 -8.16 -4.03
N ARG A 128 -6.32 -8.23 -5.14
CA ARG A 128 -6.64 -9.12 -6.26
C ARG A 128 -6.25 -10.57 -5.98
N GLU A 129 -5.22 -10.78 -5.17
CA GLU A 129 -4.58 -12.08 -4.92
C GLU A 129 -4.79 -12.60 -3.50
N ALA A 130 -5.34 -11.77 -2.61
CA ALA A 130 -5.53 -12.15 -1.22
C ALA A 130 -6.64 -13.19 -1.09
N GLU A 131 -6.29 -14.33 -0.52
CA GLU A 131 -7.21 -15.37 -0.11
C GLU A 131 -7.71 -15.10 1.32
N VAL A 132 -8.86 -15.69 1.67
CA VAL A 132 -9.37 -15.62 3.03
C VAL A 132 -8.48 -16.50 3.91
N PRO A 133 -7.88 -15.96 5.00
CA PRO A 133 -7.03 -16.76 5.88
C PRO A 133 -7.81 -17.88 6.58
N ALA A 134 -7.20 -19.04 6.74
CA ALA A 134 -7.86 -20.22 7.34
C ALA A 134 -8.41 -19.97 8.76
N ASP A 135 -7.74 -19.17 9.57
CA ASP A 135 -8.22 -18.78 10.90
C ASP A 135 -9.48 -17.89 10.83
N LEU A 136 -9.59 -17.04 9.82
CA LEU A 136 -10.80 -16.27 9.57
C LEU A 136 -11.94 -17.17 9.06
N GLU A 137 -11.67 -18.07 8.13
CA GLU A 137 -12.67 -19.04 7.67
C GLU A 137 -13.23 -19.89 8.81
N ALA A 138 -12.35 -20.42 9.67
CA ALA A 138 -12.74 -21.19 10.83
C ALA A 138 -13.58 -20.36 11.82
N ALA A 139 -13.20 -19.13 12.10
CA ALA A 139 -13.95 -18.24 12.99
C ALA A 139 -15.34 -17.87 12.41
N LEU A 140 -15.43 -17.62 11.11
CA LEU A 140 -16.71 -17.36 10.43
C LEU A 140 -17.61 -18.61 10.37
N ALA A 141 -17.03 -19.79 10.28
CA ALA A 141 -17.80 -21.05 10.36
C ALA A 141 -18.48 -21.21 11.71
N GLY A 142 -17.91 -20.68 12.79
CA GLY A 142 -18.50 -20.69 14.15
C GLY A 142 -19.55 -19.62 14.42
N ASP A 143 -19.73 -18.65 13.52
CA ASP A 143 -20.69 -17.54 13.66
C ASP A 143 -21.41 -17.26 12.34
N SER A 144 -22.60 -17.82 12.19
CA SER A 144 -23.40 -17.72 10.96
C SER A 144 -23.78 -16.28 10.59
N ARG A 145 -23.97 -15.39 11.58
CA ARG A 145 -24.26 -13.97 11.34
C ARG A 145 -23.03 -13.22 10.82
N ALA A 146 -21.89 -13.41 11.46
CA ALA A 146 -20.63 -12.82 11.01
C ALA A 146 -20.25 -13.32 9.61
N ARG A 147 -20.48 -14.62 9.33
CA ARG A 147 -20.26 -15.21 8.01
C ARG A 147 -21.14 -14.56 6.94
N ALA A 148 -22.44 -14.46 7.15
CA ALA A 148 -23.38 -13.85 6.21
C ALA A 148 -23.01 -12.38 5.96
N ALA A 149 -22.63 -11.63 7.01
CA ALA A 149 -22.17 -10.26 6.88
C ALA A 149 -20.88 -10.17 6.04
N PHE A 150 -19.89 -11.04 6.29
CA PHE A 150 -18.63 -11.06 5.53
C PHE A 150 -18.86 -11.40 4.05
N GLU A 151 -19.71 -12.38 3.75
CA GLU A 151 -20.08 -12.77 2.38
C GLU A 151 -20.80 -11.65 1.64
N GLY A 152 -21.57 -10.83 2.35
CA GLY A 152 -22.27 -9.63 1.82
C GLY A 152 -21.38 -8.42 1.60
N LEU A 153 -20.13 -8.40 2.12
CA LEU A 153 -19.22 -7.29 1.93
C LEU A 153 -18.80 -7.14 0.46
N GLY A 154 -18.69 -5.90 0.01
CA GLY A 154 -18.01 -5.58 -1.24
C GLY A 154 -16.53 -5.97 -1.22
N ARG A 155 -15.92 -6.09 -2.40
CA ARG A 155 -14.53 -6.54 -2.56
C ARG A 155 -13.53 -5.75 -1.71
N THR A 156 -13.69 -4.44 -1.63
CA THR A 156 -12.79 -3.56 -0.87
C THR A 156 -12.91 -3.80 0.62
N ASP A 157 -14.13 -3.86 1.15
CA ASP A 157 -14.36 -4.04 2.58
C ASP A 157 -13.96 -5.44 3.05
N ARG A 158 -14.23 -6.46 2.24
CA ARG A 158 -13.73 -7.82 2.47
C ARG A 158 -12.21 -7.85 2.55
N TYR A 159 -11.52 -7.16 1.61
CA TYR A 159 -10.07 -7.06 1.65
C TYR A 159 -9.56 -6.32 2.88
N GLN A 160 -10.25 -5.29 3.38
CA GLN A 160 -9.82 -4.59 4.60
C GLN A 160 -9.80 -5.55 5.82
N VAL A 161 -10.79 -6.45 5.93
CA VAL A 161 -10.80 -7.47 6.98
C VAL A 161 -9.60 -8.41 6.84
N ILE A 162 -9.36 -8.94 5.64
CA ILE A 162 -8.23 -9.82 5.34
C ILE A 162 -6.90 -9.11 5.59
N PHE A 163 -6.73 -7.89 5.09
CA PHE A 163 -5.52 -7.09 5.22
C PHE A 163 -5.14 -6.83 6.68
N ALA A 164 -6.13 -6.57 7.52
CA ALA A 164 -5.88 -6.39 8.96
C ALA A 164 -5.23 -7.64 9.58
N LEU A 165 -5.57 -8.84 9.14
CA LEU A 165 -4.98 -10.10 9.60
C LEU A 165 -3.61 -10.34 8.95
N LEU A 166 -3.47 -10.13 7.64
CA LEU A 166 -2.20 -10.30 6.92
C LEU A 166 -1.08 -9.41 7.46
N THR A 167 -1.44 -8.23 7.98
CA THR A 167 -0.49 -7.23 8.50
C THR A 167 -0.30 -7.28 10.01
N ALA A 168 -0.83 -8.28 10.70
CA ALA A 168 -0.62 -8.46 12.13
C ALA A 168 0.83 -8.90 12.41
N ARG A 169 1.51 -8.18 13.31
CA ARG A 169 2.94 -8.40 13.60
C ARG A 169 3.20 -9.48 14.65
N THR A 170 2.19 -9.84 15.43
CA THR A 170 2.32 -10.84 16.50
C THR A 170 1.13 -11.78 16.50
N PRO A 171 1.28 -13.04 16.94
CA PRO A 171 0.16 -13.98 17.08
C PRO A 171 -0.95 -13.41 17.98
N LYS A 172 -0.60 -12.78 19.10
CA LYS A 172 -1.58 -12.15 20.00
C LYS A 172 -2.34 -11.00 19.32
N GLY A 173 -1.63 -10.15 18.57
CA GLY A 173 -2.24 -9.05 17.82
C GLY A 173 -3.13 -9.56 16.68
N ARG A 174 -2.75 -10.66 16.02
CA ARG A 174 -3.56 -11.31 15.00
C ARG A 174 -4.85 -11.89 15.60
N ALA A 175 -4.75 -12.61 16.70
CA ALA A 175 -5.93 -13.17 17.40
C ALA A 175 -6.89 -12.05 17.86
N ALA A 176 -6.37 -10.95 18.42
CA ALA A 176 -7.19 -9.80 18.82
C ALA A 176 -7.91 -9.15 17.61
N ARG A 177 -7.21 -8.98 16.49
CA ARG A 177 -7.82 -8.44 15.26
C ARG A 177 -8.89 -9.36 14.68
N LEU A 178 -8.65 -10.68 14.70
CA LEU A 178 -9.61 -11.69 14.28
C LEU A 178 -10.90 -11.61 15.12
N ALA A 179 -10.77 -11.67 16.45
CA ALA A 179 -11.89 -11.57 17.36
C ALA A 179 -12.69 -10.28 17.17
N ALA A 180 -12.00 -9.14 17.02
CA ALA A 180 -12.64 -7.84 16.79
C ALA A 180 -13.38 -7.80 15.44
N ALA A 181 -12.81 -8.38 14.38
CA ALA A 181 -13.44 -8.43 13.06
C ALA A 181 -14.72 -9.28 13.07
N VAL A 182 -14.68 -10.48 13.66
CA VAL A 182 -15.86 -11.37 13.77
C VAL A 182 -16.94 -10.72 14.62
N ALA A 183 -16.59 -10.16 15.78
CA ALA A 183 -17.55 -9.45 16.64
C ALA A 183 -18.19 -8.23 15.95
N ARG A 184 -17.45 -7.48 15.15
CA ARG A 184 -17.99 -6.37 14.36
C ARG A 184 -18.98 -6.88 13.32
N LEU A 185 -18.60 -7.86 12.53
CA LEU A 185 -19.44 -8.46 11.49
C LEU A 185 -20.74 -9.05 12.06
N GLY A 186 -20.67 -9.72 13.20
CA GLY A 186 -21.85 -10.28 13.86
C GLY A 186 -22.85 -9.21 14.35
N ARG A 187 -22.36 -8.01 14.70
CA ARG A 187 -23.23 -6.87 15.08
C ARG A 187 -23.85 -6.16 13.87
N GLU A 188 -23.12 -6.02 12.78
CA GLU A 188 -23.52 -5.31 11.56
C GLU A 188 -24.45 -6.15 10.66
N ALA A 189 -24.55 -7.46 10.91
CA ALA A 189 -25.45 -8.34 10.15
C ALA A 189 -26.91 -7.93 10.33
N PRO A 190 -27.72 -7.80 9.24
CA PRO A 190 -29.15 -7.64 9.37
C PRO A 190 -29.75 -8.82 10.13
N PRO A 191 -30.88 -8.64 10.84
CA PRO A 191 -31.54 -9.72 11.55
C PRO A 191 -31.87 -10.86 10.56
N VAL A 192 -31.48 -12.08 10.94
CA VAL A 192 -31.81 -13.26 10.15
C VAL A 192 -33.32 -13.32 10.02
N ARG A 193 -33.86 -13.17 8.81
CA ARG A 193 -35.28 -13.44 8.54
C ARG A 193 -35.49 -14.96 8.69
N THR A 194 -36.09 -15.35 9.82
CA THR A 194 -36.65 -16.69 10.02
C THR A 194 -37.89 -16.86 9.18
#